data_57227199ea3d9222b439c5572500eb21
#
_entry.id   57227199ea3d9222b439c5572500eb21
#
_cell.length_a   1.000
_cell.length_b   1.000
_cell.length_c   1.000
_cell.angle_alpha   90.00
_cell.angle_beta   90.00
_cell.angle_gamma   90.00
#
_symmetry.space_group_name_H-M   'P 1'
#
loop_
_entity.id
_entity.type
_entity.pdbx_description
1 polymer ?
#
loop_
_entity_poly.entity_id
_entity_poly.type
_entity_poly.pdbx_seq_one_letter_code
_entity_poly.pdbx_strand_id
1 'polypeptide(L)'
;MRLLFLALFFMSSQALALSWTSDITLSPTPMSWSGPADSIVPGKTIGSEWSASASVSEVFWCGLVFTCSKGTLEPSSSITATGITVILDGANYMVFETGVPGIGFILGLKDYNGTTYVPMQTGITQSYPADGTNGYATALGWSAKVTFIKTGVPLKSGVYQTPTINAAILTAYNNEVKTAQVIINPTTITVTASGCTVGTKSANVDLGTIDVHTLPSVGSTSPSGE
;
A
#
# COMPACT_ATOMS: atom_id res chain seq x y z
N MET A 1 24.47 52.71 -52.43
CA MET A 1 23.65 51.51 -52.35
C MET A 1 24.04 50.80 -51.04
N ARG A 2 23.31 51.05 -49.93
CA ARG A 2 23.57 50.52 -48.58
C ARG A 2 22.58 49.39 -48.35
N LEU A 3 23.10 48.17 -48.34
CA LEU A 3 22.32 46.96 -47.94
C LEU A 3 22.15 47.01 -46.43
N LEU A 4 20.91 47.14 -45.99
CA LEU A 4 20.52 47.03 -44.59
C LEU A 4 20.26 45.54 -44.35
N PHE A 5 21.18 44.84 -43.66
CA PHE A 5 20.99 43.47 -43.21
C PHE A 5 20.04 43.51 -42.00
N LEU A 6 18.79 43.19 -42.22
CA LEU A 6 17.81 42.99 -41.17
C LEU A 6 18.03 41.59 -40.58
N ALA A 7 18.83 41.45 -39.53
CA ALA A 7 18.96 40.25 -38.78
C ALA A 7 17.65 40.00 -37.99
N LEU A 8 16.76 39.20 -38.52
CA LEU A 8 15.65 38.67 -37.76
C LEU A 8 16.23 37.70 -36.68
N PHE A 9 16.38 38.21 -35.48
CA PHE A 9 16.53 37.37 -34.32
C PHE A 9 15.22 36.60 -34.11
N PHE A 10 15.14 35.40 -34.60
CA PHE A 10 14.17 34.42 -34.09
C PHE A 10 14.55 34.09 -32.62
N MET A 11 14.05 34.90 -31.69
CA MET A 11 13.94 34.44 -30.33
C MET A 11 12.93 33.29 -30.35
N SER A 12 13.45 32.06 -30.45
CA SER A 12 12.68 30.88 -30.08
C SER A 12 12.32 31.06 -28.60
N SER A 13 11.14 31.62 -28.34
CA SER A 13 10.52 31.51 -27.01
C SER A 13 10.38 30.01 -26.71
N GLN A 14 11.31 29.49 -25.96
CA GLN A 14 11.09 28.21 -25.30
C GLN A 14 9.86 28.45 -24.42
N ALA A 15 8.70 28.13 -24.95
CA ALA A 15 7.53 27.99 -24.11
C ALA A 15 7.95 27.00 -23.03
N LEU A 16 8.00 27.45 -21.76
CA LEU A 16 8.31 26.60 -20.62
C LEU A 16 7.14 25.59 -20.54
N ALA A 17 7.36 24.48 -21.19
CA ALA A 17 6.40 23.40 -21.33
C ALA A 17 6.29 22.65 -20.00
N LEU A 18 5.15 22.01 -19.75
CA LEU A 18 4.99 21.08 -18.65
C LEU A 18 6.11 20.03 -18.70
N SER A 19 6.86 19.92 -17.61
CA SER A 19 7.95 18.95 -17.50
C SER A 19 7.78 18.07 -16.27
N TRP A 20 8.13 16.80 -16.43
CA TRP A 20 8.35 15.88 -15.34
C TRP A 20 9.67 16.23 -14.65
N THR A 21 9.68 16.27 -13.33
CA THR A 21 10.86 16.61 -12.53
C THR A 21 11.36 15.38 -11.79
N SER A 22 10.46 14.67 -11.09
CA SER A 22 10.83 13.45 -10.36
C SER A 22 9.63 12.55 -10.07
N ASP A 23 9.91 11.30 -9.79
CA ASP A 23 8.97 10.37 -9.18
C ASP A 23 8.97 10.50 -7.66
N ILE A 24 7.97 9.91 -7.00
CA ILE A 24 7.94 9.76 -5.55
C ILE A 24 8.43 8.37 -5.20
N THR A 25 9.54 8.28 -4.49
CA THR A 25 10.13 7.00 -4.10
C THR A 25 9.99 6.78 -2.60
N LEU A 26 9.33 5.70 -2.24
CA LEU A 26 9.16 5.23 -0.87
C LEU A 26 10.20 4.13 -0.61
N SER A 27 10.98 4.27 0.46
CA SER A 27 12.02 3.31 0.85
C SER A 27 11.71 2.73 2.23
N PRO A 28 10.87 1.69 2.33
CA PRO A 28 10.55 1.06 3.59
C PRO A 28 11.79 0.41 4.23
N THR A 29 11.94 0.57 5.53
CA THR A 29 12.98 -0.13 6.29
C THR A 29 12.63 -1.61 6.47
N PRO A 30 13.63 -2.51 6.62
CA PRO A 30 13.38 -3.90 6.98
C PRO A 30 12.50 -4.02 8.22
N MET A 31 11.55 -4.95 8.19
CA MET A 31 10.56 -5.12 9.24
C MET A 31 10.36 -6.57 9.61
N SER A 32 9.66 -6.82 10.72
CA SER A 32 9.34 -8.16 11.18
C SER A 32 7.86 -8.30 11.50
N TRP A 33 7.37 -9.52 11.35
CA TRP A 33 6.05 -9.94 11.79
C TRP A 33 6.17 -11.25 12.59
N SER A 34 5.42 -11.35 13.68
CA SER A 34 5.30 -12.59 14.46
C SER A 34 3.84 -12.90 14.74
N GLY A 35 3.49 -14.18 14.68
CA GLY A 35 2.13 -14.62 14.92
C GLY A 35 1.91 -16.10 14.58
N PRO A 36 0.68 -16.62 14.76
CA PRO A 36 0.36 -18.00 14.43
C PRO A 36 0.62 -18.32 12.94
N ALA A 37 1.24 -19.47 12.67
CA ALA A 37 1.59 -19.92 11.31
C ALA A 37 0.36 -20.10 10.41
N ASP A 38 -0.76 -20.48 10.98
CA ASP A 38 -2.04 -20.76 10.32
C ASP A 38 -3.01 -19.58 10.35
N SER A 39 -2.57 -18.42 10.85
CA SER A 39 -3.43 -17.24 10.93
C SER A 39 -3.94 -16.83 9.55
N ILE A 40 -5.24 -16.91 9.37
CA ILE A 40 -5.98 -16.42 8.19
C ILE A 40 -6.61 -15.05 8.42
N VAL A 41 -6.40 -14.45 9.59
CA VAL A 41 -6.96 -13.13 9.93
C VAL A 41 -6.20 -12.03 9.20
N PRO A 42 -6.85 -11.33 8.27
CA PRO A 42 -6.22 -10.22 7.54
C PRO A 42 -6.22 -8.93 8.35
N GLY A 43 -5.49 -7.93 7.84
CA GLY A 43 -5.65 -6.53 8.26
C GLY A 43 -4.68 -6.06 9.33
N LYS A 44 -3.79 -6.91 9.83
CA LYS A 44 -2.73 -6.47 10.75
C LYS A 44 -1.56 -5.84 9.99
N THR A 45 -1.05 -4.72 10.48
CA THR A 45 0.17 -4.10 9.98
C THR A 45 1.39 -4.98 10.27
N ILE A 46 2.32 -4.98 9.32
CA ILE A 46 3.62 -5.63 9.45
C ILE A 46 4.63 -4.53 9.76
N GLY A 47 5.30 -4.64 10.92
CA GLY A 47 6.20 -3.59 11.40
C GLY A 47 5.46 -2.41 12.03
N SER A 48 5.92 -1.18 11.71
CA SER A 48 5.31 0.06 12.18
C SER A 48 4.00 0.38 11.47
N GLU A 49 3.20 1.26 12.05
CA GLU A 49 1.95 1.72 11.47
C GLU A 49 2.14 2.29 10.05
N TRP A 50 3.19 3.09 9.85
CA TRP A 50 3.66 3.52 8.53
C TRP A 50 5.13 3.17 8.35
N SER A 51 5.43 2.40 7.32
CA SER A 51 6.77 1.82 7.09
C SER A 51 7.69 2.77 6.31
N ALA A 52 7.12 3.65 5.50
CA ALA A 52 7.84 4.71 4.82
C ALA A 52 6.92 5.86 4.43
N SER A 53 7.50 7.05 4.32
CA SER A 53 6.86 8.23 3.74
C SER A 53 7.86 9.02 2.91
N ALA A 54 7.36 9.71 1.90
CA ALA A 54 8.14 10.63 1.07
C ALA A 54 7.28 11.82 0.66
N SER A 55 7.92 12.96 0.47
CA SER A 55 7.27 14.18 0.01
C SER A 55 8.12 14.85 -1.05
N VAL A 56 7.52 15.20 -2.18
CA VAL A 56 8.17 15.89 -3.29
C VAL A 56 7.34 17.12 -3.62
N SER A 57 7.94 18.30 -3.42
CA SER A 57 7.25 19.58 -3.65
C SER A 57 7.01 19.87 -5.12
N GLU A 58 7.83 19.28 -5.99
CA GLU A 58 7.77 19.49 -7.42
C GLU A 58 7.99 18.15 -8.15
N VAL A 59 6.91 17.41 -8.34
CA VAL A 59 6.87 16.24 -9.23
C VAL A 59 6.79 16.70 -10.68
N PHE A 60 6.05 17.79 -10.91
CA PHE A 60 5.94 18.45 -12.20
C PHE A 60 6.18 19.93 -12.09
N TRP A 61 6.97 20.45 -13.00
CA TRP A 61 7.03 21.90 -13.28
C TRP A 61 6.01 22.24 -14.35
N CYS A 62 5.14 23.17 -14.04
CA CYS A 62 4.01 23.54 -14.90
C CYS A 62 4.23 24.82 -15.71
N GLY A 63 5.34 25.53 -15.47
CA GLY A 63 5.67 26.79 -16.11
C GLY A 63 5.13 28.01 -15.38
N LEU A 64 5.63 29.18 -15.79
CA LEU A 64 5.23 30.48 -15.20
C LEU A 64 4.01 31.10 -15.87
N VAL A 65 3.80 30.80 -17.15
CA VAL A 65 2.75 31.43 -17.97
C VAL A 65 1.57 30.45 -18.18
N PHE A 66 1.87 29.18 -18.36
CA PHE A 66 0.88 28.12 -18.54
C PHE A 66 0.94 27.19 -17.34
N THR A 67 0.30 27.59 -16.25
CA THR A 67 0.25 26.82 -15.01
C THR A 67 -0.62 25.57 -15.15
N CYS A 68 -0.32 24.52 -14.40
CA CYS A 68 -1.20 23.37 -14.33
C CYS A 68 -2.49 23.73 -13.61
N SER A 69 -3.60 23.45 -14.28
CA SER A 69 -4.94 23.64 -13.70
C SER A 69 -5.44 22.40 -12.98
N LYS A 70 -4.83 21.25 -13.25
CA LYS A 70 -5.29 19.95 -12.76
C LYS A 70 -4.13 18.97 -12.68
N GLY A 71 -4.14 18.17 -11.62
CA GLY A 71 -3.42 16.91 -11.51
C GLY A 71 -4.37 15.80 -11.15
N THR A 72 -4.02 14.57 -11.46
CA THR A 72 -4.74 13.38 -11.03
C THR A 72 -3.80 12.34 -10.47
N LEU A 73 -4.37 11.45 -9.68
CA LEU A 73 -3.69 10.33 -9.08
C LEU A 73 -4.59 9.12 -9.18
N GLU A 74 -4.04 8.01 -9.63
CA GLU A 74 -4.75 6.74 -9.74
C GLU A 74 -3.81 5.56 -9.44
N PRO A 75 -4.34 4.41 -9.02
CA PRO A 75 -3.56 3.19 -8.90
C PRO A 75 -2.91 2.82 -10.23
N SER A 76 -1.66 2.34 -10.18
CA SER A 76 -1.02 1.78 -11.38
C SER A 76 -1.78 0.54 -11.86
N SER A 77 -1.87 0.37 -13.18
CA SER A 77 -2.47 -0.84 -13.77
C SER A 77 -1.67 -2.13 -13.48
N SER A 78 -0.46 -1.99 -12.97
CA SER A 78 0.42 -3.13 -12.61
C SER A 78 0.13 -3.74 -11.25
N ILE A 79 -0.71 -3.12 -10.42
CA ILE A 79 -1.07 -3.62 -9.10
C ILE A 79 -2.48 -4.18 -9.06
N THR A 80 -2.68 -5.18 -8.22
CA THR A 80 -3.96 -5.87 -8.03
C THR A 80 -4.48 -5.64 -6.62
N ALA A 81 -5.76 -5.31 -6.49
CA ALA A 81 -6.41 -5.24 -5.19
C ALA A 81 -6.71 -6.65 -4.65
N THR A 82 -6.46 -6.86 -3.36
CA THR A 82 -6.71 -8.16 -2.70
C THR A 82 -8.18 -8.39 -2.35
N GLY A 83 -9.02 -7.37 -2.44
CA GLY A 83 -10.40 -7.38 -1.90
C GLY A 83 -10.49 -7.13 -0.39
N ILE A 84 -9.36 -6.98 0.29
CA ILE A 84 -9.29 -6.68 1.74
C ILE A 84 -9.24 -5.17 1.93
N THR A 85 -9.87 -4.70 3.00
CA THR A 85 -9.77 -3.31 3.46
C THR A 85 -9.34 -3.27 4.92
N VAL A 86 -8.62 -2.22 5.30
CA VAL A 86 -8.18 -1.97 6.67
C VAL A 86 -8.46 -0.53 7.07
N ILE A 87 -8.80 -0.32 8.34
CA ILE A 87 -8.94 1.03 8.89
C ILE A 87 -7.61 1.40 9.57
N LEU A 88 -7.04 2.52 9.12
CA LEU A 88 -5.83 3.10 9.69
C LEU A 88 -5.97 4.62 9.72
N ASP A 89 -5.56 5.29 10.79
CA ASP A 89 -5.75 6.74 10.97
C ASP A 89 -7.22 7.20 10.74
N GLY A 90 -8.20 6.36 11.06
CA GLY A 90 -9.61 6.67 10.85
C GLY A 90 -10.09 6.60 9.39
N ALA A 91 -9.24 6.23 8.45
CA ALA A 91 -9.57 6.09 7.03
C ALA A 91 -9.56 4.61 6.58
N ASN A 92 -10.41 4.28 5.61
CA ASN A 92 -10.53 2.92 5.08
C ASN A 92 -9.64 2.74 3.85
N TYR A 93 -8.59 1.96 4.00
CA TYR A 93 -7.60 1.68 2.96
C TYR A 93 -7.87 0.35 2.26
N MET A 94 -7.78 0.35 0.94
CA MET A 94 -7.76 -0.87 0.13
C MET A 94 -6.36 -1.48 0.17
N VAL A 95 -6.29 -2.80 0.35
CA VAL A 95 -5.04 -3.55 0.38
C VAL A 95 -4.72 -4.06 -1.02
N PHE A 96 -3.51 -3.80 -1.49
CA PHE A 96 -2.98 -4.26 -2.78
C PHE A 96 -1.94 -5.36 -2.58
N GLU A 97 -1.78 -6.20 -3.60
CA GLU A 97 -0.80 -7.29 -3.60
C GLU A 97 0.63 -6.75 -3.74
N THR A 98 1.57 -7.32 -2.99
CA THR A 98 3.01 -7.04 -3.15
C THR A 98 3.69 -7.97 -4.14
N GLY A 99 3.02 -9.04 -4.59
CA GLY A 99 3.63 -10.17 -5.26
C GLY A 99 4.19 -11.24 -4.30
N VAL A 100 4.22 -10.97 -2.99
CA VAL A 100 4.58 -11.95 -1.96
C VAL A 100 3.30 -12.49 -1.33
N PRO A 101 3.00 -13.79 -1.44
CA PRO A 101 1.80 -14.36 -0.85
C PRO A 101 1.70 -14.09 0.66
N GLY A 102 0.55 -13.65 1.12
CA GLY A 102 0.31 -13.33 2.52
C GLY A 102 0.68 -11.92 2.96
N ILE A 103 1.31 -11.14 2.08
CA ILE A 103 1.74 -9.76 2.34
C ILE A 103 1.13 -8.84 1.29
N GLY A 104 0.35 -7.87 1.73
CA GLY A 104 -0.18 -6.77 0.91
C GLY A 104 0.41 -5.43 1.36
N PHE A 105 0.01 -4.36 0.70
CA PHE A 105 0.34 -2.99 1.11
C PHE A 105 -0.86 -2.07 0.97
N ILE A 106 -0.83 -0.98 1.71
CA ILE A 106 -1.75 0.16 1.57
C ILE A 106 -0.95 1.41 1.27
N LEU A 107 -1.56 2.33 0.54
CA LEU A 107 -0.93 3.60 0.17
C LEU A 107 -1.87 4.77 0.50
N GLY A 108 -1.35 5.75 1.23
CA GLY A 108 -1.98 7.03 1.47
C GLY A 108 -1.27 8.11 0.67
N LEU A 109 -2.04 9.00 0.06
CA LEU A 109 -1.53 10.05 -0.80
C LEU A 109 -2.20 11.37 -0.45
N LYS A 110 -1.44 12.46 -0.51
CA LYS A 110 -1.98 13.82 -0.40
C LYS A 110 -1.21 14.74 -1.31
N ASP A 111 -1.79 15.88 -1.64
CA ASP A 111 -1.00 16.92 -2.26
C ASP A 111 0.08 17.45 -1.29
N TYR A 112 1.15 18.01 -1.81
CA TYR A 112 2.30 18.41 -1.01
C TYR A 112 1.93 19.39 0.12
N ASN A 113 1.04 20.32 -0.16
CA ASN A 113 0.56 21.33 0.79
C ASN A 113 -0.67 20.87 1.58
N GLY A 114 -1.26 19.75 1.20
CA GLY A 114 -2.44 19.21 1.87
C GLY A 114 -2.14 18.70 3.27
N THR A 115 -3.15 18.66 4.12
CA THR A 115 -3.03 18.21 5.51
C THR A 115 -3.45 16.74 5.69
N THR A 116 -4.35 16.24 4.84
CA THR A 116 -4.98 14.94 5.01
C THR A 116 -4.58 13.96 3.93
N TYR A 117 -4.11 12.79 4.33
CA TYR A 117 -3.87 11.67 3.42
C TYR A 117 -5.18 11.01 3.03
N VAL A 118 -5.32 10.76 1.74
CA VAL A 118 -6.47 10.05 1.16
C VAL A 118 -6.02 8.63 0.79
N PRO A 119 -6.78 7.59 1.18
CA PRO A 119 -6.51 6.23 0.78
C PRO A 119 -6.54 6.04 -0.74
N MET A 120 -5.54 5.35 -1.29
CA MET A 120 -5.58 4.93 -2.68
C MET A 120 -6.61 3.81 -2.85
N GLN A 121 -7.45 3.91 -3.89
CA GLN A 121 -8.52 2.96 -4.19
C GLN A 121 -8.59 2.70 -5.69
N THR A 122 -8.93 1.47 -6.10
CA THR A 122 -9.16 1.13 -7.51
C THR A 122 -10.44 1.77 -8.03
N GLY A 123 -10.42 2.17 -9.29
CA GLY A 123 -11.57 2.79 -9.96
C GLY A 123 -11.85 4.22 -9.52
N ILE A 124 -11.02 4.80 -8.66
CA ILE A 124 -11.14 6.18 -8.21
C ILE A 124 -9.90 6.95 -8.64
N THR A 125 -10.11 7.98 -9.45
CA THR A 125 -9.10 8.98 -9.79
C THR A 125 -9.27 10.16 -8.84
N GLN A 126 -8.22 10.44 -8.06
CA GLN A 126 -8.21 11.60 -7.18
C GLN A 126 -7.72 12.82 -7.94
N SER A 127 -8.40 13.96 -7.77
CA SER A 127 -7.98 15.23 -8.37
C SER A 127 -7.04 16.01 -7.43
N TYR A 128 -6.12 16.75 -8.03
CA TYR A 128 -5.23 17.68 -7.35
C TYR A 128 -5.44 19.09 -7.91
N PRO A 129 -5.53 20.10 -7.07
CA PRO A 129 -5.69 20.01 -5.62
C PRO A 129 -7.05 19.41 -5.25
N ALA A 130 -7.08 18.65 -4.15
CA ALA A 130 -8.28 17.89 -3.74
C ALA A 130 -9.46 18.79 -3.36
N ASP A 131 -9.17 20.00 -2.88
CA ASP A 131 -10.16 20.98 -2.42
C ASP A 131 -10.60 21.98 -3.51
N GLY A 132 -10.01 21.89 -4.71
CA GLY A 132 -10.31 22.81 -5.82
C GLY A 132 -9.92 24.26 -5.59
N THR A 133 -9.20 24.58 -4.51
CA THR A 133 -8.93 25.98 -4.10
C THR A 133 -7.81 26.64 -4.89
N ASN A 134 -6.94 25.89 -5.52
CA ASN A 134 -5.80 26.40 -6.29
C ASN A 134 -5.94 26.06 -7.77
N GLY A 135 -6.69 26.85 -8.48
CA GLY A 135 -6.96 26.63 -9.90
C GLY A 135 -5.73 26.62 -10.81
N TYR A 136 -4.61 27.20 -10.36
CA TYR A 136 -3.39 27.29 -11.17
C TYR A 136 -2.16 27.19 -10.29
N ALA A 137 -1.32 26.21 -10.56
CA ALA A 137 -0.06 26.01 -9.87
C ALA A 137 1.12 26.02 -10.83
N THR A 138 2.23 26.62 -10.44
CA THR A 138 3.50 26.59 -11.20
C THR A 138 4.23 25.27 -11.05
N ALA A 139 3.95 24.54 -9.98
CA ALA A 139 4.46 23.21 -9.72
C ALA A 139 3.38 22.37 -9.03
N LEU A 140 3.33 21.08 -9.32
CA LEU A 140 2.52 20.10 -8.62
C LEU A 140 3.40 19.14 -7.85
N GLY A 141 3.10 18.94 -6.58
CA GLY A 141 3.81 18.04 -5.69
C GLY A 141 2.86 17.18 -4.86
N TRP A 142 3.33 16.05 -4.40
CA TRP A 142 2.58 15.11 -3.56
C TRP A 142 3.43 14.56 -2.42
N SER A 143 2.75 14.08 -1.40
CA SER A 143 3.31 13.25 -0.34
C SER A 143 2.65 11.88 -0.38
N ALA A 144 3.44 10.85 -0.16
CA ALA A 144 2.99 9.46 -0.11
C ALA A 144 3.44 8.79 1.18
N LYS A 145 2.66 7.85 1.70
CA LYS A 145 3.01 6.98 2.81
C LYS A 145 2.53 5.56 2.55
N VAL A 146 3.34 4.57 2.93
CA VAL A 146 3.05 3.14 2.71
C VAL A 146 3.22 2.35 3.99
N THR A 147 2.39 1.34 4.19
CA THR A 147 2.66 0.27 5.14
C THR A 147 2.22 -1.07 4.57
N PHE A 148 2.78 -2.15 5.16
CA PHE A 148 2.50 -3.52 4.74
C PHE A 148 1.48 -4.15 5.66
N ILE A 149 0.63 -4.98 5.07
CA ILE A 149 -0.52 -5.59 5.72
C ILE A 149 -0.44 -7.10 5.55
N LYS A 150 -0.62 -7.84 6.64
CA LYS A 150 -0.86 -9.27 6.55
C LYS A 150 -2.23 -9.51 5.89
N THR A 151 -2.24 -10.30 4.82
CA THR A 151 -3.49 -10.75 4.17
C THR A 151 -4.01 -12.03 4.82
N GLY A 152 -5.11 -12.59 4.30
CA GLY A 152 -5.71 -13.86 4.79
C GLY A 152 -4.89 -15.12 4.48
N VAL A 153 -3.77 -15.02 3.76
CA VAL A 153 -2.93 -16.17 3.43
C VAL A 153 -1.97 -16.46 4.59
N PRO A 154 -1.85 -17.72 5.06
CA PRO A 154 -0.89 -18.12 6.08
C PRO A 154 0.55 -17.76 5.72
N LEU A 155 1.32 -17.27 6.68
CA LEU A 155 2.74 -16.95 6.52
C LEU A 155 3.60 -17.99 7.24
N LYS A 156 4.53 -18.60 6.52
CA LYS A 156 5.55 -19.47 7.10
C LYS A 156 6.71 -18.65 7.62
N SER A 157 7.44 -19.18 8.62
CA SER A 157 8.68 -18.56 9.07
C SER A 157 9.67 -18.47 7.93
N GLY A 158 10.32 -17.32 7.79
CA GLY A 158 11.27 -17.07 6.72
C GLY A 158 11.55 -15.59 6.52
N VAL A 159 12.41 -15.32 5.56
CA VAL A 159 12.75 -13.97 5.12
C VAL A 159 12.16 -13.78 3.72
N TYR A 160 11.31 -12.79 3.58
CA TYR A 160 10.65 -12.44 2.33
C TYR A 160 11.17 -11.09 1.86
N GLN A 161 11.32 -10.95 0.55
CA GLN A 161 11.69 -9.68 -0.07
C GLN A 161 10.59 -9.25 -1.02
N THR A 162 10.08 -8.04 -0.84
CA THR A 162 9.15 -7.44 -1.80
C THR A 162 9.90 -6.99 -3.05
N PRO A 163 9.30 -7.06 -4.23
CA PRO A 163 9.87 -6.43 -5.43
C PRO A 163 9.74 -4.90 -5.36
N THR A 164 10.32 -4.22 -6.34
CA THR A 164 9.93 -2.83 -6.66
C THR A 164 8.49 -2.81 -7.13
N ILE A 165 7.66 -1.91 -6.57
CA ILE A 165 6.25 -1.80 -6.89
C ILE A 165 5.99 -0.40 -7.44
N ASN A 166 5.50 -0.31 -8.69
CA ASN A 166 4.94 0.92 -9.24
C ASN A 166 3.49 1.03 -8.74
N ALA A 167 3.29 1.74 -7.64
CA ALA A 167 2.04 1.69 -6.90
C ALA A 167 0.96 2.63 -7.47
N ALA A 168 1.35 3.82 -7.92
CA ALA A 168 0.41 4.80 -8.44
C ALA A 168 1.00 5.60 -9.59
N ILE A 169 0.11 6.18 -10.40
CA ILE A 169 0.43 7.11 -11.48
C ILE A 169 -0.10 8.49 -11.08
N LEU A 170 0.77 9.47 -11.16
CA LEU A 170 0.47 10.89 -11.04
C LEU A 170 0.43 11.47 -12.45
N THR A 171 -0.57 12.29 -12.75
CA THR A 171 -0.70 12.92 -14.07
C THR A 171 -0.93 14.42 -13.90
N ALA A 172 -0.15 15.22 -14.59
CA ALA A 172 -0.35 16.66 -14.67
C ALA A 172 -0.91 17.05 -16.03
N TYR A 173 -1.82 18.00 -16.01
CA TYR A 173 -2.50 18.54 -17.19
C TYR A 173 -2.24 20.04 -17.33
N ASN A 174 -1.79 20.35 -18.51
CA ASN A 174 -1.67 21.71 -19.03
C ASN A 174 -2.09 21.65 -20.51
N ASN A 175 -1.43 22.32 -21.42
CA ASN A 175 -1.55 22.08 -22.87
C ASN A 175 -0.97 20.72 -23.29
N GLU A 176 -0.19 20.12 -22.40
CA GLU A 176 0.39 18.77 -22.51
C GLU A 176 -0.05 17.91 -21.33
N VAL A 177 0.24 16.62 -21.44
CA VAL A 177 0.04 15.63 -20.37
C VAL A 177 1.37 14.99 -20.04
N LYS A 178 1.74 14.98 -18.78
CA LYS A 178 2.93 14.27 -18.27
C LYS A 178 2.53 13.39 -17.12
N THR A 179 3.24 12.27 -16.98
CA THR A 179 3.03 11.30 -15.92
C THR A 179 4.29 11.13 -15.09
N ALA A 180 4.11 10.83 -13.81
CA ALA A 180 5.12 10.39 -12.86
C ALA A 180 4.60 9.20 -12.07
N GLN A 181 5.45 8.55 -11.31
CA GLN A 181 5.10 7.34 -10.57
C GLN A 181 5.29 7.52 -9.07
N VAL A 182 4.53 6.74 -8.31
CA VAL A 182 4.83 6.46 -6.91
C VAL A 182 5.43 5.06 -6.85
N ILE A 183 6.70 4.99 -6.49
CA ILE A 183 7.49 3.77 -6.49
C ILE A 183 7.77 3.35 -5.05
N ILE A 184 7.50 2.09 -4.73
CA ILE A 184 7.89 1.48 -3.46
C ILE A 184 9.12 0.62 -3.72
N ASN A 185 10.23 0.95 -3.09
CA ASN A 185 11.47 0.19 -3.18
C ASN A 185 11.34 -1.17 -2.49
N PRO A 186 12.11 -2.17 -2.91
CA PRO A 186 12.17 -3.46 -2.25
C PRO A 186 12.49 -3.34 -0.77
N THR A 187 11.86 -4.17 0.05
CA THR A 187 12.16 -4.26 1.48
C THR A 187 12.12 -5.71 1.96
N THR A 188 12.83 -5.98 3.04
CA THR A 188 12.90 -7.30 3.67
C THR A 188 11.89 -7.40 4.79
N ILE A 189 11.12 -8.49 4.81
CA ILE A 189 10.15 -8.81 5.86
C ILE A 189 10.54 -10.15 6.48
N THR A 190 10.93 -10.12 7.75
CA THR A 190 11.24 -11.34 8.51
C THR A 190 9.98 -11.82 9.22
N VAL A 191 9.56 -13.05 8.93
CA VAL A 191 8.39 -13.68 9.52
C VAL A 191 8.83 -14.74 10.53
N THR A 192 8.32 -14.63 11.75
CA THR A 192 8.45 -15.65 12.80
C THR A 192 7.07 -16.22 13.09
N ALA A 193 6.76 -17.35 12.44
CA ALA A 193 5.49 -18.02 12.61
C ALA A 193 5.56 -18.99 13.77
N SER A 194 4.70 -18.79 14.78
CA SER A 194 4.56 -19.73 15.91
C SER A 194 3.53 -20.80 15.57
N GLY A 195 3.89 -22.06 15.74
CA GLY A 195 2.99 -23.20 15.63
C GLY A 195 2.79 -23.87 16.99
N CYS A 196 1.57 -24.26 17.30
CA CYS A 196 1.33 -25.21 18.39
C CYS A 196 1.56 -26.62 17.85
N THR A 197 2.59 -27.30 18.33
CA THR A 197 2.74 -28.73 18.13
C THR A 197 1.93 -29.46 19.22
N VAL A 198 0.90 -30.20 18.82
CA VAL A 198 0.24 -31.12 19.73
C VAL A 198 1.24 -32.27 19.99
N GLY A 199 1.80 -32.29 21.20
CA GLY A 199 2.82 -33.27 21.59
C GLY A 199 2.27 -34.70 21.59
N THR A 200 0.97 -34.87 21.82
CA THR A 200 0.29 -36.18 21.81
C THR A 200 -0.90 -36.12 20.88
N LYS A 201 -0.83 -36.83 19.77
CA LYS A 201 -1.92 -36.90 18.76
C LYS A 201 -3.05 -37.83 19.15
N SER A 202 -2.88 -38.64 20.20
CA SER A 202 -3.88 -39.55 20.76
C SER A 202 -3.72 -39.59 22.27
N ALA A 203 -4.79 -39.44 23.00
CA ALA A 203 -4.86 -39.76 24.43
C ALA A 203 -5.60 -41.10 24.54
N ASN A 204 -4.92 -42.08 25.12
CA ASN A 204 -5.62 -43.30 25.55
C ASN A 204 -6.31 -42.99 26.87
N VAL A 205 -7.62 -43.01 26.84
CA VAL A 205 -8.43 -42.94 28.05
C VAL A 205 -8.80 -44.38 28.40
N ASP A 206 -8.22 -44.88 29.48
CA ASP A 206 -8.63 -46.17 30.04
C ASP A 206 -9.97 -45.98 30.77
N LEU A 207 -11.03 -46.49 30.19
CA LEU A 207 -12.38 -46.38 30.73
C LEU A 207 -12.62 -47.38 31.89
N GLY A 208 -11.63 -48.17 32.22
CA GLY A 208 -11.77 -49.24 33.21
C GLY A 208 -12.79 -50.33 32.85
N THR A 209 -12.85 -51.34 33.65
CA THR A 209 -13.85 -52.40 33.49
C THR A 209 -15.08 -52.08 34.34
N ILE A 210 -16.24 -51.96 33.73
CA ILE A 210 -17.51 -51.77 34.42
C ILE A 210 -18.17 -53.10 34.62
N ASP A 211 -18.41 -53.49 35.88
CA ASP A 211 -19.20 -54.62 36.18
C ASP A 211 -20.68 -54.31 35.93
N VAL A 212 -21.29 -55.04 35.00
CA VAL A 212 -22.70 -54.87 34.61
C VAL A 212 -23.67 -55.02 35.82
N HIS A 213 -23.24 -55.69 36.88
CA HIS A 213 -24.03 -55.78 38.11
C HIS A 213 -24.10 -54.47 38.92
N THR A 214 -23.26 -53.52 38.61
CA THR A 214 -23.29 -52.19 39.26
C THR A 214 -24.21 -51.20 38.55
N LEU A 215 -24.80 -51.56 37.41
CA LEU A 215 -25.72 -50.74 36.66
C LEU A 215 -27.17 -51.05 37.04
N PRO A 216 -27.87 -50.20 37.79
CA PRO A 216 -29.17 -50.54 38.42
C PRO A 216 -30.33 -50.63 37.41
N SER A 217 -30.21 -50.06 36.19
CA SER A 217 -31.27 -50.13 35.22
C SER A 217 -30.78 -49.76 33.80
N VAL A 218 -31.62 -50.07 32.79
CA VAL A 218 -31.37 -49.69 31.42
C VAL A 218 -31.30 -48.16 31.31
N GLY A 219 -30.19 -47.63 30.78
CA GLY A 219 -29.90 -46.21 30.68
C GLY A 219 -29.00 -45.62 31.77
N SER A 220 -28.55 -46.45 32.74
CA SER A 220 -27.55 -46.02 33.72
C SER A 220 -26.20 -45.76 33.02
N THR A 221 -25.55 -44.69 33.45
CA THR A 221 -24.22 -44.30 32.97
C THR A 221 -23.18 -44.66 34.01
N SER A 222 -22.00 -45.04 33.59
CA SER A 222 -20.82 -45.19 34.44
C SER A 222 -20.48 -43.88 35.10
N PRO A 223 -20.00 -43.87 36.36
CA PRO A 223 -19.39 -42.67 36.94
C PRO A 223 -18.23 -42.23 36.04
N SER A 224 -18.19 -40.94 35.68
CA SER A 224 -17.05 -40.37 34.98
C SER A 224 -15.80 -40.57 35.84
N GLY A 225 -14.79 -41.25 35.31
CA GLY A 225 -13.47 -41.25 35.92
C GLY A 225 -12.91 -39.85 36.08
N GLU A 226 -12.39 -39.49 37.25
CA GLU A 226 -11.64 -38.29 37.48
C GLU A 226 -10.30 -38.30 36.75
#